data_58d73146b1bc91ae299e0cc7a13007e7
#
_entry.id   58d73146b1bc91ae299e0cc7a13007e7
#
_cell.length_a   1.000
_cell.length_b   1.000
_cell.length_c   1.000
_cell.angle_alpha   90.00
_cell.angle_beta   90.00
_cell.angle_gamma   90.00
#
_symmetry.space_group_name_H-M   'P 1'
#
loop_
_entity.id
_entity.type
_entity.pdbx_description
1 polymer ?
#
loop_
_entity_poly.entity_id
_entity_poly.type
_entity_poly.pdbx_seq_one_letter_code
_entity_poly.pdbx_strand_id
1 'polypeptide(L)'
;VTAYDPHPFTTAPRALPGVDALWPLCLAIARHRRGTGPAPAPDAARRFHQHRSHGFVLDPAAWHPEALELFSLLKPVLDCPPESPTWVIGQLGQSLDGCIATRGGDANFVNGPEMLLHLHRLRALCDAVIVGAATAAIDNPQLTTRRVAGEHPVRVLIDPTLRLAPTLRVFTDRQAPTLLVCDAAREAEAAAQVGADQVLGVPGLLKENGTLDLPALLHALRQRGLHVLFVEGGGITVSRFIAQGCMDRLHLSIAPVLIGGGRPGLSLPVGMVMRNCPRPPASVFRMGADVLWDLDLRALAPFAT
;
A
#
# COMPACT_ATOMS: atom_id res chain seq x y z
N VAL A 1 31.16 64.19 -10.59
CA VAL A 1 30.77 63.04 -11.41
C VAL A 1 30.64 61.87 -10.43
N THR A 2 29.46 61.66 -9.87
CA THR A 2 29.12 60.54 -9.00
C THR A 2 28.77 59.35 -9.88
N ALA A 3 29.51 58.27 -9.72
CA ALA A 3 29.24 57.01 -10.36
C ALA A 3 27.92 56.41 -9.82
N TYR A 4 26.97 56.14 -10.70
CA TYR A 4 25.74 55.42 -10.44
C TYR A 4 26.07 53.92 -10.43
N ASP A 5 25.84 53.26 -9.30
CA ASP A 5 25.98 51.83 -9.15
C ASP A 5 24.61 51.16 -9.35
N PRO A 6 24.39 50.44 -10.48
CA PRO A 6 23.13 49.77 -10.72
C PRO A 6 23.23 48.28 -10.44
N HIS A 7 23.14 47.84 -9.20
CA HIS A 7 22.87 46.46 -8.93
C HIS A 7 21.64 46.30 -8.03
N PRO A 8 20.42 46.17 -8.61
CA PRO A 8 19.37 45.48 -7.88
C PRO A 8 19.74 44.00 -7.81
N PHE A 9 19.89 43.49 -6.60
CA PHE A 9 19.97 42.06 -6.32
C PHE A 9 18.70 41.40 -6.89
N THR A 10 18.73 40.92 -8.10
CA THR A 10 17.79 39.94 -8.61
C THR A 10 18.17 38.62 -7.96
N THR A 11 17.59 38.35 -6.79
CA THR A 11 17.58 36.98 -6.27
C THR A 11 16.89 36.11 -7.33
N ALA A 12 17.65 35.19 -7.94
CA ALA A 12 17.08 34.20 -8.84
C ALA A 12 15.87 33.56 -8.15
N PRO A 13 14.75 33.31 -8.85
CA PRO A 13 13.57 32.72 -8.26
C PRO A 13 14.00 31.40 -7.63
N ARG A 14 13.80 31.26 -6.31
CA ARG A 14 14.15 30.07 -5.55
C ARG A 14 13.36 28.91 -6.17
N ALA A 15 14.04 27.88 -6.65
CA ALA A 15 13.40 26.72 -7.22
C ALA A 15 12.38 26.13 -6.21
N LEU A 16 11.18 25.81 -6.69
CA LEU A 16 10.15 25.21 -5.86
C LEU A 16 10.60 23.85 -5.32
N PRO A 17 10.31 23.51 -4.06
CA PRO A 17 10.66 22.23 -3.47
C PRO A 17 9.94 21.09 -4.21
N GLY A 18 10.70 20.08 -4.57
CA GLY A 18 10.25 18.89 -5.28
C GLY A 18 9.94 17.70 -4.35
N VAL A 19 9.93 16.51 -4.93
CA VAL A 19 9.66 15.22 -4.25
C VAL A 19 10.65 14.96 -3.12
N ASP A 20 11.93 15.33 -3.28
CA ASP A 20 12.95 15.13 -2.24
C ASP A 20 12.68 15.94 -0.97
N ALA A 21 12.04 17.10 -1.10
CA ALA A 21 11.62 17.91 0.04
C ALA A 21 10.28 17.43 0.63
N LEU A 22 9.40 16.85 -0.18
CA LEU A 22 8.11 16.32 0.24
C LEU A 22 8.27 15.01 1.02
N TRP A 23 9.13 14.10 0.56
CA TRP A 23 9.21 12.74 1.11
C TRP A 23 9.51 12.70 2.62
N PRO A 24 10.44 13.49 3.18
CA PRO A 24 10.64 13.59 4.63
C PRO A 24 9.40 14.03 5.41
N LEU A 25 8.54 14.89 4.83
CA LEU A 25 7.27 15.29 5.45
C LEU A 25 6.28 14.11 5.49
N CYS A 26 6.15 13.36 4.42
CA CYS A 26 5.32 12.15 4.38
C CYS A 26 5.75 11.14 5.44
N LEU A 27 7.07 10.93 5.62
CA LEU A 27 7.61 10.06 6.66
C LEU A 27 7.37 10.60 8.07
N ALA A 28 7.45 11.92 8.28
CA ALA A 28 7.16 12.53 9.57
C ALA A 28 5.69 12.35 9.96
N ILE A 29 4.76 12.51 9.01
CA ILE A 29 3.33 12.24 9.20
C ILE A 29 3.11 10.77 9.60
N ALA A 30 3.70 9.83 8.87
CA ALA A 30 3.56 8.41 9.16
C ALA A 30 4.11 8.03 10.54
N ARG A 31 5.27 8.56 10.94
CA ARG A 31 5.85 8.37 12.28
C ARG A 31 4.98 8.97 13.38
N HIS A 32 4.45 10.17 13.18
CA HIS A 32 3.53 10.78 14.13
C HIS A 32 2.28 9.91 14.34
N ARG A 33 1.67 9.42 13.26
CA ARG A 33 0.51 8.52 13.31
C ARG A 33 0.81 7.25 14.11
N ARG A 34 2.02 6.67 13.95
CA ARG A 34 2.48 5.49 14.70
C ARG A 34 2.83 5.78 16.17
N GLY A 35 2.81 7.04 16.60
CA GLY A 35 3.29 7.44 17.93
C GLY A 35 4.82 7.34 18.10
N THR A 36 5.59 7.19 17.01
CA THR A 36 7.06 7.06 17.03
C THR A 36 7.79 8.36 16.72
N GLY A 37 7.04 9.46 16.53
CA GLY A 37 7.61 10.78 16.26
C GLY A 37 6.66 11.92 16.62
N PRO A 38 7.19 13.14 16.74
CA PRO A 38 6.39 14.34 17.01
C PRO A 38 5.46 14.64 15.82
N ALA A 39 4.41 15.41 16.09
CA ALA A 39 3.59 15.99 15.02
C ALA A 39 4.48 16.82 14.08
N PRO A 40 4.31 16.67 12.73
CA PRO A 40 5.07 17.51 11.81
C PRO A 40 4.70 18.97 12.03
N ALA A 41 5.70 19.80 12.31
CA ALA A 41 5.49 21.23 12.53
C ALA A 41 4.98 21.89 11.27
N PRO A 42 4.00 22.83 11.36
CA PRO A 42 3.64 23.67 10.25
C PRO A 42 4.88 24.41 9.72
N ASP A 43 5.15 24.30 8.44
CA ASP A 43 6.23 25.01 7.77
C ASP A 43 5.65 26.16 6.95
N ALA A 44 5.66 27.37 7.50
CA ALA A 44 5.14 28.55 6.84
C ALA A 44 5.92 28.89 5.55
N ALA A 45 7.21 28.57 5.46
CA ALA A 45 8.02 28.78 4.26
C ALA A 45 7.67 27.83 3.14
N ARG A 46 7.25 26.60 3.48
CA ARG A 46 6.79 25.57 2.54
C ARG A 46 5.27 25.52 2.42
N ARG A 47 4.56 26.36 3.19
CA ARG A 47 3.10 26.41 3.22
C ARG A 47 2.47 25.04 3.37
N PHE A 48 3.00 24.28 4.32
CA PHE A 48 2.48 22.98 4.75
C PHE A 48 1.75 23.17 6.09
N HIS A 49 0.52 22.69 6.17
CA HIS A 49 -0.27 22.75 7.41
C HIS A 49 -1.28 21.61 7.48
N GLN A 50 -1.75 21.33 8.70
CA GLN A 50 -2.86 20.43 8.92
C GLN A 50 -4.15 21.23 9.07
N HIS A 51 -5.14 20.93 8.23
CA HIS A 51 -6.46 21.53 8.27
C HIS A 51 -7.43 20.57 8.99
N ARG A 52 -8.31 21.11 9.85
CA ARG A 52 -9.23 20.30 10.68
C ARG A 52 -10.13 19.38 9.85
N SER A 53 -10.60 19.82 8.70
CA SER A 53 -11.55 19.07 7.85
C SER A 53 -10.92 18.46 6.59
N HIS A 54 -9.71 18.86 6.21
CA HIS A 54 -9.07 18.45 4.95
C HIS A 54 -7.76 17.69 5.15
N GLY A 55 -7.39 17.40 6.42
CA GLY A 55 -6.14 16.73 6.74
C GLY A 55 -4.91 17.59 6.41
N PHE A 56 -3.85 16.98 5.94
CA PHE A 56 -2.64 17.69 5.52
C PHE A 56 -2.83 18.39 4.18
N VAL A 57 -2.34 19.62 4.07
CA VAL A 57 -2.51 20.49 2.88
C VAL A 57 -1.16 21.06 2.50
N LEU A 58 -0.88 21.06 1.19
CA LEU A 58 0.22 21.80 0.55
C LEU A 58 -0.35 22.98 -0.23
N ASP A 59 0.31 24.14 -0.18
CA ASP A 59 -0.04 25.27 -1.05
C ASP A 59 0.48 25.00 -2.47
N PRO A 60 -0.40 24.90 -3.48
CA PRO A 60 0.01 24.62 -4.85
C PRO A 60 1.03 25.60 -5.43
N ALA A 61 1.01 26.88 -4.98
CA ALA A 61 1.96 27.90 -5.44
C ALA A 61 3.36 27.75 -4.83
N ALA A 62 3.53 26.92 -3.80
CA ALA A 62 4.78 26.77 -3.05
C ALA A 62 5.54 25.47 -3.34
N TRP A 63 5.00 24.60 -4.21
CA TRP A 63 5.58 23.28 -4.49
C TRP A 63 5.65 22.97 -5.97
N HIS A 64 6.65 22.17 -6.35
CA HIS A 64 6.77 21.67 -7.73
C HIS A 64 5.57 20.77 -8.09
N PRO A 65 5.03 20.82 -9.32
CA PRO A 65 3.86 20.02 -9.72
C PRO A 65 4.00 18.51 -9.44
N GLU A 66 5.17 17.91 -9.64
CA GLU A 66 5.42 16.50 -9.34
C GLU A 66 5.28 16.16 -7.85
N ALA A 67 5.67 17.09 -6.96
CA ALA A 67 5.49 16.90 -5.52
C ALA A 67 4.00 16.98 -5.14
N LEU A 68 3.24 17.89 -5.76
CA LEU A 68 1.79 18.02 -5.54
C LEU A 68 1.04 16.78 -6.04
N GLU A 69 1.42 16.26 -7.19
CA GLU A 69 0.83 15.04 -7.75
C GLU A 69 1.11 13.83 -6.85
N LEU A 70 2.37 13.64 -6.42
CA LEU A 70 2.72 12.59 -5.47
C LEU A 70 1.99 12.75 -4.13
N PHE A 71 1.90 13.98 -3.61
CA PHE A 71 1.17 14.25 -2.38
C PHE A 71 -0.31 13.90 -2.52
N SER A 72 -0.95 14.29 -3.62
CA SER A 72 -2.34 13.98 -3.93
C SER A 72 -2.60 12.47 -3.92
N LEU A 73 -1.71 11.68 -4.52
CA LEU A 73 -1.78 10.22 -4.55
C LEU A 73 -1.61 9.59 -3.15
N LEU A 74 -0.69 10.12 -2.33
CA LEU A 74 -0.40 9.57 -1.00
C LEU A 74 -1.32 10.11 0.10
N LYS A 75 -2.00 11.23 -0.15
CA LYS A 75 -2.84 11.92 0.83
C LYS A 75 -3.84 11.01 1.55
N PRO A 76 -4.57 10.09 0.88
CA PRO A 76 -5.51 9.20 1.56
C PRO A 76 -4.86 8.31 2.65
N VAL A 77 -3.60 7.93 2.46
CA VAL A 77 -2.82 7.16 3.45
C VAL A 77 -2.27 8.07 4.55
N LEU A 78 -1.89 9.31 4.20
CA LEU A 78 -1.32 10.27 5.16
C LEU A 78 -2.38 10.83 6.11
N ASP A 79 -3.59 11.07 5.62
CA ASP A 79 -4.70 11.65 6.38
C ASP A 79 -5.46 10.65 7.27
N CYS A 80 -5.05 9.37 7.26
CA CYS A 80 -5.70 8.37 8.10
C CYS A 80 -5.60 8.77 9.57
N PRO A 81 -6.72 9.04 10.26
CA PRO A 81 -6.69 9.46 11.66
C PRO A 81 -6.24 8.30 12.57
N PRO A 82 -5.52 8.59 13.68
CA PRO A 82 -5.06 7.57 14.63
C PRO A 82 -6.19 6.75 15.25
N GLU A 83 -7.35 7.37 15.47
CA GLU A 83 -8.53 6.73 16.07
C GLU A 83 -9.39 5.97 15.04
N SER A 84 -9.07 6.08 13.75
CA SER A 84 -9.82 5.42 12.67
C SER A 84 -9.82 3.90 12.82
N PRO A 85 -10.85 3.22 12.30
CA PRO A 85 -10.77 1.80 12.00
C PRO A 85 -9.51 1.51 11.17
N THR A 86 -9.12 0.25 11.10
CA THR A 86 -8.01 -0.17 10.23
C THR A 86 -8.21 0.38 8.82
N TRP A 87 -7.17 1.03 8.29
CA TRP A 87 -7.15 1.56 6.92
C TRP A 87 -6.38 0.61 6.01
N VAL A 88 -7.02 0.17 4.95
CA VAL A 88 -6.45 -0.83 4.03
C VAL A 88 -6.31 -0.25 2.63
N ILE A 89 -5.07 -0.21 2.14
CA ILE A 89 -4.76 0.12 0.75
C ILE A 89 -4.23 -1.11 0.03
N GLY A 90 -4.77 -1.43 -1.14
CA GLY A 90 -4.25 -2.47 -2.02
C GLY A 90 -3.46 -1.90 -3.18
N GLN A 91 -2.49 -2.65 -3.69
CA GLN A 91 -1.86 -2.36 -4.97
C GLN A 91 -1.80 -3.63 -5.82
N LEU A 92 -2.22 -3.51 -7.07
CA LEU A 92 -2.16 -4.58 -8.05
C LEU A 92 -1.67 -4.01 -9.38
N GLY A 93 -0.64 -4.64 -9.96
CA GLY A 93 -0.18 -4.34 -11.29
C GLY A 93 -0.66 -5.36 -12.29
N GLN A 94 -1.13 -4.92 -13.46
CA GLN A 94 -1.59 -5.81 -14.52
C GLN A 94 -1.25 -5.29 -15.91
N SER A 95 -1.34 -6.16 -16.89
CA SER A 95 -1.25 -5.84 -18.31
C SER A 95 -2.51 -5.13 -18.82
N LEU A 96 -2.48 -4.61 -20.05
CA LEU A 96 -3.65 -4.03 -20.75
C LEU A 96 -4.81 -5.01 -20.87
N ASP A 97 -4.50 -6.29 -21.02
CA ASP A 97 -5.50 -7.38 -21.13
C ASP A 97 -5.85 -8.03 -19.78
N GLY A 98 -5.52 -7.35 -18.66
CA GLY A 98 -5.97 -7.69 -17.31
C GLY A 98 -5.25 -8.86 -16.65
N CYS A 99 -4.04 -9.21 -17.10
CA CYS A 99 -3.25 -10.30 -16.53
C CYS A 99 -2.13 -9.78 -15.63
N ILE A 100 -1.85 -10.49 -14.51
CA ILE A 100 -0.77 -10.17 -13.57
C ILE A 100 0.49 -11.03 -13.80
N ALA A 101 0.38 -12.09 -14.56
CA ALA A 101 1.47 -12.99 -14.89
C ALA A 101 1.13 -13.80 -16.13
N THR A 102 2.13 -14.36 -16.77
CA THR A 102 1.93 -15.38 -17.80
C THR A 102 1.27 -16.64 -17.23
N ARG A 103 0.81 -17.55 -18.07
CA ARG A 103 0.27 -18.86 -17.64
C ARG A 103 1.29 -19.66 -16.82
N GLY A 104 2.58 -19.56 -17.17
CA GLY A 104 3.70 -20.18 -16.43
C GLY A 104 4.00 -19.55 -15.08
N GLY A 105 3.42 -18.37 -14.78
CA GLY A 105 3.60 -17.66 -13.52
C GLY A 105 4.70 -16.59 -13.52
N ASP A 106 5.32 -16.32 -14.68
CA ASP A 106 6.27 -15.21 -14.79
C ASP A 106 5.51 -13.88 -14.72
N ALA A 107 5.82 -13.10 -13.69
CA ALA A 107 5.27 -11.76 -13.40
C ALA A 107 6.35 -10.68 -13.44
N ASN A 108 7.58 -11.03 -13.80
CA ASN A 108 8.69 -10.08 -13.82
C ASN A 108 8.43 -8.99 -14.86
N PHE A 109 8.71 -7.75 -14.47
CA PHE A 109 8.64 -6.59 -15.36
C PHE A 109 7.25 -6.28 -15.95
N VAL A 110 6.17 -6.73 -15.32
CA VAL A 110 4.83 -6.29 -15.71
C VAL A 110 4.75 -4.77 -15.55
N ASN A 111 5.16 -4.23 -14.42
CA ASN A 111 5.18 -2.78 -14.16
C ASN A 111 6.59 -2.17 -14.24
N GLY A 112 6.63 -0.88 -14.58
CA GLY A 112 7.85 -0.08 -14.69
C GLY A 112 8.50 0.29 -13.35
N PRO A 113 9.70 0.93 -13.39
CA PRO A 113 10.47 1.30 -12.21
C PRO A 113 9.76 2.32 -11.31
N GLU A 114 8.93 3.19 -11.87
CA GLU A 114 8.16 4.20 -11.14
C GLU A 114 7.11 3.53 -10.24
N MET A 115 6.46 2.48 -10.72
CA MET A 115 5.54 1.69 -9.92
C MET A 115 6.25 0.91 -8.81
N LEU A 116 7.44 0.38 -9.08
CA LEU A 116 8.26 -0.24 -8.04
C LEU A 116 8.68 0.78 -6.97
N LEU A 117 8.98 2.01 -7.37
CA LEU A 117 9.28 3.09 -6.43
C LEU A 117 8.05 3.43 -5.57
N HIS A 118 6.88 3.53 -6.20
CA HIS A 118 5.60 3.79 -5.52
C HIS A 118 5.26 2.68 -4.50
N LEU A 119 5.45 1.43 -4.85
CA LEU A 119 5.27 0.29 -3.96
C LEU A 119 6.16 0.41 -2.71
N HIS A 120 7.42 0.81 -2.86
CA HIS A 120 8.31 1.06 -1.72
C HIS A 120 7.90 2.28 -0.88
N ARG A 121 7.28 3.30 -1.49
CA ARG A 121 6.68 4.43 -0.76
C ARG A 121 5.51 3.95 0.11
N LEU A 122 4.62 3.11 -0.43
CA LEU A 122 3.53 2.53 0.37
C LEU A 122 4.06 1.68 1.53
N ARG A 123 5.07 0.85 1.31
CA ARG A 123 5.71 0.08 2.39
C ARG A 123 6.27 0.97 3.50
N ALA A 124 6.88 2.11 3.16
CA ALA A 124 7.42 3.04 4.15
C ALA A 124 6.33 3.76 4.96
N LEU A 125 5.17 3.99 4.35
CA LEU A 125 4.07 4.73 4.97
C LEU A 125 3.10 3.84 5.76
N CYS A 126 2.98 2.56 5.43
CA CYS A 126 2.06 1.62 6.09
C CYS A 126 2.72 0.89 7.26
N ASP A 127 1.91 0.48 8.25
CA ASP A 127 2.38 -0.20 9.45
C ASP A 127 2.71 -1.67 9.14
N ALA A 128 1.96 -2.27 8.21
CA ALA A 128 2.21 -3.64 7.76
C ALA A 128 2.00 -3.77 6.25
N VAL A 129 2.73 -4.74 5.65
CA VAL A 129 2.51 -5.23 4.29
C VAL A 129 1.97 -6.65 4.34
N ILE A 130 0.88 -6.89 3.64
CA ILE A 130 0.14 -8.16 3.65
C ILE A 130 0.28 -8.84 2.29
N VAL A 131 0.65 -10.12 2.28
CA VAL A 131 0.64 -10.97 1.09
C VAL A 131 0.00 -12.32 1.40
N GLY A 132 -0.60 -12.94 0.41
CA GLY A 132 -1.11 -14.30 0.50
C GLY A 132 0.00 -15.35 0.34
N ALA A 133 -0.23 -16.55 0.88
CA ALA A 133 0.74 -17.66 0.84
C ALA A 133 1.21 -18.00 -0.59
N ALA A 134 0.33 -17.95 -1.59
CA ALA A 134 0.72 -18.27 -2.98
C ALA A 134 1.77 -17.28 -3.52
N THR A 135 1.58 -15.98 -3.30
CA THR A 135 2.55 -14.94 -3.68
C THR A 135 3.85 -15.13 -2.94
N ALA A 136 3.80 -15.35 -1.60
CA ALA A 136 4.98 -15.56 -0.79
C ALA A 136 5.80 -16.78 -1.24
N ALA A 137 5.13 -17.89 -1.58
CA ALA A 137 5.78 -19.13 -2.02
C ALA A 137 6.44 -19.00 -3.40
N ILE A 138 5.79 -18.29 -4.34
CA ILE A 138 6.28 -18.15 -5.72
C ILE A 138 7.42 -17.14 -5.78
N ASP A 139 7.23 -15.96 -5.19
CA ASP A 139 8.13 -14.82 -5.39
C ASP A 139 9.23 -14.76 -4.32
N ASN A 140 9.10 -15.49 -3.21
CA ASN A 140 10.00 -15.42 -2.04
C ASN A 140 10.43 -13.97 -1.74
N PRO A 141 9.47 -13.04 -1.57
CA PRO A 141 9.74 -11.61 -1.54
C PRO A 141 10.38 -11.17 -0.21
N GLN A 142 11.15 -10.10 -0.23
CA GLN A 142 11.68 -9.51 1.01
C GLN A 142 10.64 -8.64 1.76
N LEU A 143 9.72 -8.00 1.04
CA LEU A 143 8.68 -7.10 1.56
C LEU A 143 9.21 -5.92 2.40
N THR A 144 10.44 -5.50 2.16
CA THR A 144 11.12 -4.40 2.86
C THR A 144 11.13 -3.12 2.02
N THR A 145 11.29 -1.98 2.69
CA THR A 145 11.53 -0.67 2.05
C THR A 145 13.00 -0.57 1.66
N ARG A 146 13.30 -0.41 0.35
CA ARG A 146 14.69 -0.42 -0.17
C ARG A 146 14.99 0.68 -1.18
N ARG A 147 13.95 1.18 -1.89
CA ARG A 147 14.13 2.16 -2.97
C ARG A 147 13.88 3.60 -2.54
N VAL A 148 13.42 3.80 -1.32
CA VAL A 148 13.20 5.10 -0.67
C VAL A 148 13.68 5.05 0.76
N ALA A 149 13.95 6.19 1.37
CA ALA A 149 14.12 6.30 2.81
C ALA A 149 12.81 5.94 3.52
N GLY A 150 12.90 5.32 4.69
CA GLY A 150 11.74 4.95 5.51
C GLY A 150 11.94 3.66 6.27
N GLU A 151 11.08 3.41 7.24
CA GLU A 151 11.07 2.19 8.04
C GLU A 151 10.52 1.01 7.25
N HIS A 152 10.86 -0.19 7.66
CA HIS A 152 10.26 -1.41 7.13
C HIS A 152 8.90 -1.65 7.79
N PRO A 153 7.86 -2.02 7.03
CA PRO A 153 6.59 -2.46 7.61
C PRO A 153 6.73 -3.84 8.26
N VAL A 154 5.81 -4.18 9.16
CA VAL A 154 5.63 -5.55 9.60
C VAL A 154 5.17 -6.40 8.40
N ARG A 155 5.82 -7.52 8.14
CA ARG A 155 5.47 -8.44 7.06
C ARG A 155 4.40 -9.42 7.54
N VAL A 156 3.26 -9.45 6.87
CA VAL A 156 2.11 -10.30 7.24
C VAL A 156 1.83 -11.30 6.12
N LEU A 157 2.01 -12.58 6.41
CA LEU A 157 1.82 -13.69 5.48
C LEU A 157 0.51 -14.41 5.84
N ILE A 158 -0.51 -14.34 4.99
CA ILE A 158 -1.77 -15.06 5.22
C ILE A 158 -1.61 -16.50 4.74
N ASP A 159 -1.47 -17.43 5.67
CA ASP A 159 -1.34 -18.86 5.41
C ASP A 159 -2.15 -19.71 6.41
N PRO A 160 -3.46 -19.75 6.28
CA PRO A 160 -4.33 -20.43 7.25
C PRO A 160 -4.08 -21.94 7.35
N THR A 161 -3.41 -22.52 6.36
CA THR A 161 -3.18 -23.98 6.25
C THR A 161 -1.72 -24.37 6.34
N LEU A 162 -0.81 -23.43 6.69
CA LEU A 162 0.62 -23.63 6.92
C LEU A 162 1.34 -24.35 5.77
N ARG A 163 1.20 -23.80 4.55
CA ARG A 163 1.83 -24.32 3.33
C ARG A 163 3.19 -23.69 3.04
N LEU A 164 3.51 -22.58 3.72
CA LEU A 164 4.74 -21.85 3.49
C LEU A 164 5.93 -22.61 4.10
N ALA A 165 7.00 -22.71 3.32
CA ALA A 165 8.24 -23.25 3.84
C ALA A 165 8.90 -22.30 4.86
N PRO A 166 9.35 -22.75 6.02
CA PRO A 166 10.00 -21.91 7.03
C PRO A 166 11.36 -21.35 6.56
N THR A 167 11.87 -21.83 5.44
CA THR A 167 13.11 -21.35 4.80
C THR A 167 12.94 -20.10 3.95
N LEU A 168 11.72 -19.60 3.77
CA LEU A 168 11.48 -18.37 3.02
C LEU A 168 12.21 -17.19 3.65
N ARG A 169 12.67 -16.26 2.80
CA ARG A 169 13.41 -15.04 3.21
C ARG A 169 12.70 -14.27 4.33
N VAL A 170 11.40 -14.13 4.22
CA VAL A 170 10.59 -13.38 5.21
C VAL A 170 10.69 -13.94 6.63
N PHE A 171 11.02 -15.24 6.80
CA PHE A 171 11.21 -15.85 8.11
C PHE A 171 12.67 -15.90 8.55
N THR A 172 13.62 -15.84 7.60
CA THR A 172 15.04 -16.14 7.89
C THR A 172 15.95 -14.90 7.84
N ASP A 173 15.59 -13.85 7.10
CA ASP A 173 16.48 -12.70 6.83
C ASP A 173 16.58 -11.70 7.98
N ARG A 174 15.66 -11.72 8.93
CA ARG A 174 15.58 -10.82 10.10
C ARG A 174 15.62 -9.32 9.77
N GLN A 175 15.29 -8.95 8.53
CA GLN A 175 15.32 -7.53 8.09
C GLN A 175 14.14 -6.73 8.62
N ALA A 176 13.00 -7.36 8.87
CA ALA A 176 11.80 -6.72 9.41
C ALA A 176 11.00 -7.74 10.25
N PRO A 177 10.18 -7.28 11.19
CA PRO A 177 9.25 -8.15 11.91
C PRO A 177 8.34 -8.90 10.92
N THR A 178 8.04 -10.17 11.23
CA THR A 178 7.21 -11.03 10.37
C THR A 178 6.12 -11.67 11.20
N LEU A 179 4.91 -11.79 10.65
CA LEU A 179 3.79 -12.50 11.23
C LEU A 179 3.24 -13.50 10.21
N LEU A 180 3.39 -14.78 10.52
CA LEU A 180 2.67 -15.86 9.86
C LEU A 180 1.27 -15.93 10.47
N VAL A 181 0.26 -15.58 9.67
CA VAL A 181 -1.13 -15.58 10.12
C VAL A 181 -1.78 -16.91 9.75
N CYS A 182 -2.22 -17.64 10.77
CA CYS A 182 -2.93 -18.90 10.63
C CYS A 182 -4.22 -18.92 11.45
N ASP A 183 -5.01 -19.96 11.31
CA ASP A 183 -6.11 -20.21 12.24
C ASP A 183 -5.56 -20.50 13.64
N ALA A 184 -6.20 -19.99 14.68
CA ALA A 184 -5.74 -20.16 16.06
C ALA A 184 -5.59 -21.64 16.48
N ALA A 185 -6.39 -22.54 15.89
CA ALA A 185 -6.26 -23.98 16.13
C ALA A 185 -4.91 -24.56 15.65
N ARG A 186 -4.20 -23.84 14.80
CA ARG A 186 -2.89 -24.25 14.25
C ARG A 186 -1.72 -23.41 14.76
N GLU A 187 -1.95 -22.52 15.72
CA GLU A 187 -0.93 -21.59 16.23
C GLU A 187 0.30 -22.33 16.79
N ALA A 188 0.09 -23.39 17.55
CA ALA A 188 1.19 -24.19 18.11
C ALA A 188 2.02 -24.87 17.02
N GLU A 189 1.38 -25.37 15.95
CA GLU A 189 2.07 -25.97 14.81
C GLU A 189 2.89 -24.91 14.04
N ALA A 190 2.31 -23.73 13.81
CA ALA A 190 3.00 -22.61 13.18
C ALA A 190 4.20 -22.15 14.01
N ALA A 191 4.04 -22.03 15.34
CA ALA A 191 5.09 -21.63 16.25
C ALA A 191 6.29 -22.61 16.25
N ALA A 192 6.03 -23.90 16.09
CA ALA A 192 7.07 -24.91 15.94
C ALA A 192 7.85 -24.77 14.62
N GLN A 193 7.24 -24.20 13.57
CA GLN A 193 7.88 -24.02 12.26
C GLN A 193 8.73 -22.75 12.16
N VAL A 194 8.21 -21.60 12.63
CA VAL A 194 8.85 -20.29 12.41
C VAL A 194 9.23 -19.53 13.69
N GLY A 195 8.88 -20.07 14.86
CA GLY A 195 9.04 -19.40 16.15
C GLY A 195 7.75 -18.68 16.60
N ALA A 196 7.46 -18.73 17.90
CA ALA A 196 6.22 -18.19 18.46
C ALA A 196 6.07 -16.67 18.31
N ASP A 197 7.18 -15.95 18.29
CA ASP A 197 7.25 -14.50 18.08
C ASP A 197 6.84 -14.06 16.66
N GLN A 198 6.89 -14.99 15.71
CA GLN A 198 6.51 -14.75 14.31
C GLN A 198 5.11 -15.28 13.96
N VAL A 199 4.27 -15.62 14.92
CA VAL A 199 2.96 -16.21 14.64
C VAL A 199 1.83 -15.32 15.17
N LEU A 200 0.74 -15.27 14.41
CA LEU A 200 -0.54 -14.68 14.80
C LEU A 200 -1.65 -15.70 14.52
N GLY A 201 -2.10 -16.39 15.56
CA GLY A 201 -3.30 -17.23 15.51
C GLY A 201 -4.55 -16.36 15.54
N VAL A 202 -5.41 -16.50 14.54
CA VAL A 202 -6.68 -15.76 14.47
C VAL A 202 -7.84 -16.75 14.61
N PRO A 203 -8.64 -16.67 15.68
CA PRO A 203 -9.77 -17.57 15.87
C PRO A 203 -10.79 -17.46 14.72
N GLY A 204 -11.12 -18.60 14.11
CA GLY A 204 -12.09 -18.65 13.02
C GLY A 204 -11.63 -17.97 11.72
N LEU A 205 -10.32 -17.81 11.52
CA LEU A 205 -9.77 -17.23 10.30
C LEU A 205 -10.22 -17.97 9.06
N LEU A 206 -10.28 -19.29 9.12
CA LEU A 206 -10.75 -20.13 8.01
C LEU A 206 -12.14 -20.64 8.35
N LYS A 207 -13.15 -20.16 7.62
CA LYS A 207 -14.53 -20.60 7.75
C LYS A 207 -14.73 -22.03 7.21
N GLU A 208 -15.79 -22.70 7.62
CA GLU A 208 -16.12 -24.07 7.18
C GLU A 208 -16.20 -24.21 5.65
N ASN A 209 -16.66 -23.16 4.97
CA ASN A 209 -16.72 -23.11 3.49
C ASN A 209 -15.37 -22.83 2.82
N GLY A 210 -14.25 -22.77 3.56
CA GLY A 210 -12.92 -22.50 3.05
C GLY A 210 -12.62 -21.03 2.75
N THR A 211 -13.53 -20.11 3.08
CA THR A 211 -13.28 -18.69 2.92
C THR A 211 -12.53 -18.13 4.14
N LEU A 212 -11.71 -17.08 3.91
CA LEU A 212 -11.04 -16.36 4.99
C LEU A 212 -12.01 -15.37 5.64
N ASP A 213 -11.97 -15.23 6.95
CA ASP A 213 -12.59 -14.12 7.67
C ASP A 213 -11.63 -12.94 7.74
N LEU A 214 -11.68 -12.07 6.74
CA LEU A 214 -10.81 -10.89 6.68
C LEU A 214 -11.15 -9.84 7.75
N PRO A 215 -12.43 -9.59 8.13
CA PRO A 215 -12.73 -8.77 9.28
C PRO A 215 -12.06 -9.25 10.59
N ALA A 216 -12.07 -10.56 10.87
CA ALA A 216 -11.37 -11.11 12.04
C ALA A 216 -9.84 -10.89 11.95
N LEU A 217 -9.24 -11.08 10.77
CA LEU A 217 -7.83 -10.76 10.53
C LEU A 217 -7.52 -9.29 10.81
N LEU A 218 -8.29 -8.37 10.24
CA LEU A 218 -8.08 -6.93 10.43
C LEU A 218 -8.21 -6.52 11.90
N HIS A 219 -9.18 -7.11 12.62
CA HIS A 219 -9.33 -6.92 14.06
C HIS A 219 -8.07 -7.37 14.82
N ALA A 220 -7.56 -8.58 14.55
CA ALA A 220 -6.38 -9.12 15.20
C ALA A 220 -5.12 -8.29 14.93
N LEU A 221 -4.92 -7.79 13.70
CA LEU A 221 -3.82 -6.90 13.35
C LEU A 221 -3.92 -5.56 14.10
N ARG A 222 -5.13 -5.00 14.20
CA ARG A 222 -5.37 -3.77 14.95
C ARG A 222 -5.05 -3.93 16.44
N GLN A 223 -5.39 -5.05 17.06
CA GLN A 223 -5.01 -5.35 18.46
C GLN A 223 -3.51 -5.37 18.69
N ARG A 224 -2.73 -5.58 17.63
CA ARG A 224 -1.26 -5.47 17.64
C ARG A 224 -0.74 -4.07 17.30
N GLY A 225 -1.61 -3.06 17.20
CA GLY A 225 -1.24 -1.69 16.88
C GLY A 225 -0.96 -1.45 15.40
N LEU A 226 -1.35 -2.37 14.50
CA LEU A 226 -1.19 -2.22 13.06
C LEU A 226 -2.49 -1.66 12.46
N HIS A 227 -2.47 -0.36 12.16
CA HIS A 227 -3.67 0.39 11.76
C HIS A 227 -3.74 0.67 10.26
N VAL A 228 -2.62 0.96 9.62
CA VAL A 228 -2.55 1.23 8.18
C VAL A 228 -1.86 0.08 7.48
N LEU A 229 -2.63 -0.65 6.70
CA LEU A 229 -2.24 -1.92 6.10
C LEU A 229 -2.13 -1.79 4.59
N PHE A 230 -1.06 -2.36 4.05
CA PHE A 230 -0.81 -2.42 2.62
C PHE A 230 -0.94 -3.85 2.11
N VAL A 231 -1.97 -4.12 1.30
CA VAL A 231 -2.16 -5.42 0.64
C VAL A 231 -1.41 -5.40 -0.69
N GLU A 232 -0.33 -6.17 -0.77
CA GLU A 232 0.54 -6.20 -1.94
C GLU A 232 0.36 -7.49 -2.72
N GLY A 233 0.02 -7.32 -3.98
CA GLY A 233 0.07 -8.36 -5.00
C GLY A 233 -0.87 -9.53 -4.78
N GLY A 234 -0.85 -10.46 -5.73
CA GLY A 234 -1.72 -11.62 -5.78
C GLY A 234 -3.19 -11.26 -6.03
N GLY A 235 -3.65 -11.39 -7.27
CA GLY A 235 -5.02 -11.00 -7.66
C GLY A 235 -6.09 -11.63 -6.76
N ILE A 236 -5.89 -12.88 -6.30
CA ILE A 236 -6.82 -13.57 -5.41
C ILE A 236 -6.92 -12.86 -4.05
N THR A 237 -5.79 -12.45 -3.46
CA THR A 237 -5.78 -11.77 -2.17
C THR A 237 -6.46 -10.42 -2.26
N VAL A 238 -6.08 -9.59 -3.22
CA VAL A 238 -6.70 -8.28 -3.46
C VAL A 238 -8.20 -8.43 -3.72
N SER A 239 -8.61 -9.37 -4.58
CA SER A 239 -10.02 -9.62 -4.88
C SER A 239 -10.84 -10.02 -3.65
N ARG A 240 -10.28 -10.84 -2.74
CA ARG A 240 -10.95 -11.22 -1.50
C ARG A 240 -11.15 -10.03 -0.55
N PHE A 241 -10.13 -9.17 -0.42
CA PHE A 241 -10.26 -7.95 0.39
C PHE A 241 -11.35 -7.03 -0.16
N ILE A 242 -11.42 -6.85 -1.48
CA ILE A 242 -12.48 -6.05 -2.12
C ILE A 242 -13.85 -6.72 -1.93
N ALA A 243 -13.96 -8.02 -2.20
CA ALA A 243 -15.23 -8.74 -2.13
C ALA A 243 -15.86 -8.70 -0.72
N GLN A 244 -15.05 -8.70 0.34
CA GLN A 244 -15.52 -8.61 1.72
C GLN A 244 -15.65 -7.17 2.25
N GLY A 245 -15.44 -6.14 1.42
CA GLY A 245 -15.48 -4.75 1.86
C GLY A 245 -14.37 -4.38 2.85
N CYS A 246 -13.24 -5.09 2.77
CA CYS A 246 -12.09 -4.94 3.66
C CYS A 246 -10.94 -4.12 3.03
N MET A 247 -11.23 -3.33 2.00
CA MET A 247 -10.25 -2.47 1.33
C MET A 247 -10.83 -1.08 1.13
N ASP A 248 -10.12 -0.06 1.60
CA ASP A 248 -10.55 1.35 1.50
C ASP A 248 -10.12 1.98 0.18
N ARG A 249 -8.92 1.64 -0.29
CA ARG A 249 -8.35 2.16 -1.54
C ARG A 249 -7.68 1.04 -2.33
N LEU A 250 -7.77 1.13 -3.67
CA LEU A 250 -7.02 0.27 -4.57
C LEU A 250 -6.21 1.11 -5.55
N HIS A 251 -4.92 0.92 -5.56
CA HIS A 251 -4.00 1.38 -6.60
C HIS A 251 -3.86 0.29 -7.67
N LEU A 252 -4.62 0.42 -8.74
CA LEU A 252 -4.57 -0.50 -9.88
C LEU A 252 -3.65 0.08 -10.96
N SER A 253 -2.49 -0.52 -11.16
CA SER A 253 -1.56 -0.12 -12.22
C SER A 253 -1.78 -0.95 -13.48
N ILE A 254 -1.90 -0.27 -14.61
CA ILE A 254 -2.03 -0.88 -15.93
C ILE A 254 -0.78 -0.57 -16.75
N ALA A 255 -0.02 -1.61 -17.04
CA ALA A 255 1.20 -1.51 -17.85
C ALA A 255 0.89 -1.68 -19.35
N PRO A 256 1.61 -1.01 -20.26
CA PRO A 256 1.39 -1.10 -21.70
C PRO A 256 1.96 -2.40 -22.30
N VAL A 257 1.55 -3.54 -21.73
CA VAL A 257 1.95 -4.88 -22.17
C VAL A 257 0.72 -5.76 -22.37
N LEU A 258 0.78 -6.68 -23.31
CA LEU A 258 -0.22 -7.71 -23.57
C LEU A 258 0.40 -9.06 -23.24
N ILE A 259 -0.26 -9.83 -22.36
CA ILE A 259 0.23 -11.14 -21.91
C ILE A 259 -0.46 -12.27 -22.67
N GLY A 260 -1.76 -12.14 -22.94
CA GLY A 260 -2.55 -13.13 -23.68
C GLY A 260 -2.77 -14.42 -22.89
N GLY A 261 -3.96 -14.60 -22.30
CA GLY A 261 -4.34 -15.84 -21.60
C GLY A 261 -3.50 -16.16 -20.36
N GLY A 262 -2.99 -15.13 -19.67
CA GLY A 262 -2.22 -15.23 -18.43
C GLY A 262 -3.09 -15.46 -17.18
N ARG A 263 -2.51 -15.24 -16.01
CA ARG A 263 -3.22 -15.25 -14.74
C ARG A 263 -4.00 -13.93 -14.57
N PRO A 264 -5.31 -13.97 -14.29
CA PRO A 264 -6.12 -12.77 -14.18
C PRO A 264 -5.69 -11.90 -12.97
N GLY A 265 -5.85 -10.59 -13.10
CA GLY A 265 -5.62 -9.61 -12.04
C GLY A 265 -6.72 -9.68 -10.99
N LEU A 266 -7.81 -8.96 -11.22
CA LEU A 266 -8.97 -9.01 -10.33
C LEU A 266 -9.93 -10.14 -10.75
N SER A 267 -10.46 -10.84 -9.73
CA SER A 267 -11.46 -11.89 -9.89
C SER A 267 -12.54 -11.65 -8.84
N LEU A 268 -13.50 -10.79 -9.19
CA LEU A 268 -14.63 -10.44 -8.34
C LEU A 268 -15.87 -11.28 -8.71
N PRO A 269 -16.85 -11.41 -7.80
CA PRO A 269 -18.11 -12.07 -8.11
C PRO A 269 -18.78 -11.46 -9.34
N VAL A 270 -19.39 -12.31 -10.16
CA VAL A 270 -19.93 -11.92 -11.47
C VAL A 270 -21.14 -11.01 -11.33
N GLY A 271 -21.06 -9.83 -11.93
CA GLY A 271 -22.21 -8.94 -12.12
C GLY A 271 -23.01 -9.38 -13.35
N MET A 272 -24.26 -9.73 -13.16
CA MET A 272 -25.15 -10.16 -14.26
C MET A 272 -25.59 -9.01 -15.17
N VAL A 273 -25.56 -7.78 -14.68
CA VAL A 273 -26.05 -6.59 -15.40
C VAL A 273 -25.10 -5.43 -15.17
N MET A 274 -24.66 -4.77 -16.23
CA MET A 274 -23.71 -3.65 -16.20
C MET A 274 -24.10 -2.49 -15.26
N ARG A 275 -25.40 -2.19 -15.12
CA ARG A 275 -25.87 -1.14 -14.21
C ARG A 275 -25.59 -1.45 -12.73
N ASN A 276 -25.42 -2.73 -12.38
CA ASN A 276 -25.15 -3.18 -11.02
C ASN A 276 -23.64 -3.30 -10.74
N CYS A 277 -22.78 -3.13 -11.77
CA CYS A 277 -21.34 -3.14 -11.58
C CYS A 277 -20.89 -1.89 -10.82
N PRO A 278 -20.05 -2.02 -9.78
CA PRO A 278 -19.56 -0.88 -9.00
C PRO A 278 -18.81 0.13 -9.87
N ARG A 279 -18.98 1.40 -9.55
CA ARG A 279 -18.28 2.53 -10.17
C ARG A 279 -17.68 3.41 -9.08
N PRO A 280 -16.55 3.00 -8.48
CA PRO A 280 -15.92 3.79 -7.44
C PRO A 280 -15.41 5.13 -7.99
N PRO A 281 -15.41 6.20 -7.18
CA PRO A 281 -14.65 7.39 -7.51
C PRO A 281 -13.19 7.04 -7.78
N ALA A 282 -12.61 7.68 -8.80
CA ALA A 282 -11.28 7.34 -9.25
C ALA A 282 -10.48 8.59 -9.65
N SER A 283 -9.18 8.54 -9.39
CA SER A 283 -8.18 9.46 -9.94
C SER A 283 -7.15 8.67 -10.77
N VAL A 284 -6.53 9.34 -11.75
CA VAL A 284 -5.58 8.71 -12.66
C VAL A 284 -4.24 9.44 -12.57
N PHE A 285 -3.17 8.66 -12.45
CA PHE A 285 -1.80 9.15 -12.36
C PHE A 285 -0.91 8.45 -13.39
N ARG A 286 0.06 9.19 -13.94
CA ARG A 286 1.10 8.59 -14.78
C ARG A 286 2.27 8.12 -13.92
N MET A 287 2.70 6.87 -14.16
CA MET A 287 3.85 6.24 -13.50
C MET A 287 4.84 5.74 -14.56
N GLY A 288 5.57 6.68 -15.17
CA GLY A 288 6.38 6.38 -16.34
C GLY A 288 5.51 5.96 -17.53
N ALA A 289 5.69 4.74 -18.02
CA ALA A 289 4.86 4.16 -19.07
C ALA A 289 3.52 3.63 -18.55
N ASP A 290 3.42 3.31 -17.25
CA ASP A 290 2.22 2.75 -16.64
C ASP A 290 1.17 3.82 -16.34
N VAL A 291 -0.09 3.39 -16.24
CA VAL A 291 -1.21 4.21 -15.78
C VAL A 291 -1.72 3.65 -14.47
N LEU A 292 -1.70 4.46 -13.41
CA LEU A 292 -2.22 4.12 -12.10
C LEU A 292 -3.63 4.68 -11.91
N TRP A 293 -4.58 3.80 -11.62
CA TRP A 293 -5.90 4.16 -11.13
C TRP A 293 -5.92 4.08 -9.62
N ASP A 294 -6.21 5.20 -8.95
CA ASP A 294 -6.46 5.25 -7.52
C ASP A 294 -7.98 5.23 -7.29
N LEU A 295 -8.49 4.12 -6.82
CA LEU A 295 -9.92 3.84 -6.64
C LEU A 295 -10.31 3.99 -5.17
N ASP A 296 -11.33 4.81 -4.87
CA ASP A 296 -11.93 4.92 -3.55
C ASP A 296 -13.03 3.86 -3.39
N LEU A 297 -12.76 2.84 -2.57
CA LEU A 297 -13.66 1.70 -2.39
C LEU A 297 -14.56 1.81 -1.16
N ARG A 298 -14.42 2.85 -0.33
CA ARG A 298 -15.13 3.00 0.96
C ARG A 298 -16.65 3.05 0.82
N ALA A 299 -17.14 3.51 -0.30
CA ALA A 299 -18.59 3.57 -0.57
C ALA A 299 -19.13 2.28 -1.20
N LEU A 300 -18.29 1.29 -1.50
CA LEU A 300 -18.72 0.02 -2.06
C LEU A 300 -19.26 -0.89 -0.95
N ALA A 301 -20.48 -1.40 -1.17
CA ALA A 301 -20.97 -2.52 -0.37
C ALA A 301 -20.16 -3.79 -0.66
N PRO A 302 -19.97 -4.67 0.34
CA PRO A 302 -19.41 -6.00 0.08
C PRO A 302 -20.19 -6.71 -1.02
N PHE A 303 -19.47 -7.48 -1.84
CA PHE A 303 -20.14 -8.30 -2.84
C PHE A 303 -20.88 -9.44 -2.15
N ALA A 304 -22.11 -9.71 -2.59
CA ALA A 304 -22.83 -10.88 -2.13
C ALA A 304 -22.06 -12.15 -2.53
N THR A 305 -21.69 -12.96 -1.55
CA THR A 305 -20.99 -14.24 -1.71
C THR A 305 -21.97 -15.38 -1.92
#